data_c85fe9d609aa6a381626133f1afa4eb7
#
_entry.id   c85fe9d609aa6a381626133f1afa4eb7
#
_cell.length_a   1.000
_cell.length_b   1.000
_cell.length_c   1.000
_cell.angle_alpha   90.00
_cell.angle_beta   90.00
_cell.angle_gamma   90.00
#
_symmetry.space_group_name_H-M   'P 1'
#
loop_
_entity.id
_entity.type
_entity.pdbx_description
1 polymer ?
#
loop_
_entity_poly.entity_id
_entity_poly.type
_entity_poly.pdbx_seq_one_letter_code
_entity_poly.pdbx_strand_id
1 'polypeptide(L)'
;MTVTLADTVQEEEPHFEDEQILARKYIETLYDKVKILDTTFIINGLTYDIKCRHFCKKDNGLTIPKKYNPDIKKDFKTNNFATKLTITIGKNIILNKTIEKSDFKNHLDTTLNRYATLLFPYISLTNDTISVNYSISIPGTDVGRAFSFRIGKDGHFVVNGM
;
A
#
# COMPACT_ATOMS: atom_id res chain seq x y z
N MET A 1 53.58 -29.74 -8.99
CA MET A 1 52.30 -29.29 -9.57
C MET A 1 51.31 -29.12 -8.42
N THR A 2 51.07 -27.90 -8.00
CA THR A 2 50.18 -27.59 -6.87
C THR A 2 48.81 -27.23 -7.46
N VAL A 3 47.82 -28.05 -7.21
CA VAL A 3 46.41 -27.77 -7.59
C VAL A 3 45.80 -26.95 -6.48
N THR A 4 45.53 -25.69 -6.76
CA THR A 4 44.75 -24.82 -5.86
C THR A 4 43.28 -25.14 -6.05
N LEU A 5 42.65 -25.72 -5.03
CA LEU A 5 41.18 -25.85 -4.95
C LEU A 5 40.60 -24.43 -4.82
N ALA A 6 39.78 -24.03 -5.77
CA ALA A 6 38.96 -22.84 -5.65
C ALA A 6 37.95 -23.07 -4.55
N ASP A 7 37.98 -22.24 -3.50
CA ASP A 7 36.93 -22.16 -2.52
C ASP A 7 35.63 -21.70 -3.22
N THR A 8 34.72 -22.64 -3.37
CA THR A 8 33.35 -22.32 -3.80
C THR A 8 32.67 -21.64 -2.60
N VAL A 9 32.59 -20.32 -2.64
CA VAL A 9 31.73 -19.58 -1.71
C VAL A 9 30.30 -20.02 -2.02
N GLN A 10 29.73 -20.86 -1.18
CA GLN A 10 28.30 -21.11 -1.17
C GLN A 10 27.67 -19.83 -0.64
N GLU A 11 27.01 -19.07 -1.52
CA GLU A 11 26.07 -18.05 -1.11
C GLU A 11 24.95 -18.82 -0.40
N GLU A 12 24.87 -18.69 0.93
CA GLU A 12 23.74 -19.18 1.71
C GLU A 12 22.51 -18.42 1.23
N GLU A 13 21.51 -19.14 0.72
CA GLU A 13 20.21 -18.54 0.43
C GLU A 13 19.66 -17.94 1.75
N PRO A 14 19.11 -16.70 1.72
CA PRO A 14 18.60 -16.07 2.92
C PRO A 14 17.54 -16.94 3.58
N HIS A 15 17.69 -17.21 4.85
CA HIS A 15 16.75 -17.99 5.63
C HIS A 15 15.40 -17.22 5.70
N PHE A 16 14.26 -17.90 5.68
CA PHE A 16 12.93 -17.29 5.68
C PHE A 16 12.72 -16.31 6.85
N GLU A 17 13.33 -16.56 8.00
CA GLU A 17 13.35 -15.65 9.16
C GLU A 17 14.02 -14.31 8.82
N ASP A 18 15.11 -14.34 8.04
CA ASP A 18 15.83 -13.13 7.62
C ASP A 18 14.97 -12.29 6.68
N GLU A 19 14.21 -12.90 5.80
CA GLU A 19 13.28 -12.19 4.90
C GLU A 19 12.18 -11.47 5.68
N GLN A 20 11.63 -12.08 6.73
CA GLN A 20 10.61 -11.45 7.58
C GLN A 20 11.18 -10.29 8.39
N ILE A 21 12.41 -10.41 8.91
CA ILE A 21 13.10 -9.32 9.61
C ILE A 21 13.35 -8.17 8.65
N LEU A 22 13.80 -8.45 7.43
CA LEU A 22 14.02 -7.44 6.40
C LEU A 22 12.74 -6.73 5.98
N ALA A 23 11.63 -7.47 5.86
CA ALA A 23 10.32 -6.90 5.55
C ALA A 23 9.85 -5.92 6.63
N ARG A 24 10.02 -6.25 7.91
CA ARG A 24 9.71 -5.35 9.03
C ARG A 24 10.59 -4.10 9.04
N LYS A 25 11.90 -4.27 8.84
CA LYS A 25 12.84 -3.14 8.73
C LYS A 25 12.50 -2.23 7.55
N TYR A 26 12.11 -2.81 6.42
CA TYR A 26 11.66 -2.02 5.28
C TYR A 26 10.43 -1.16 5.62
N ILE A 27 9.44 -1.72 6.30
CA ILE A 27 8.25 -0.97 6.74
C ILE A 27 8.65 0.21 7.64
N GLU A 28 9.58 0.00 8.57
CA GLU A 28 10.08 1.06 9.47
C GLU A 28 10.75 2.20 8.68
N THR A 29 11.41 1.90 7.56
CA THR A 29 12.02 2.94 6.70
C THR A 29 11.00 3.87 6.06
N LEU A 30 9.72 3.48 6.03
CA LEU A 30 8.63 4.26 5.44
C LEU A 30 8.00 5.26 6.42
N TYR A 31 8.29 5.17 7.73
CA TYR A 31 7.63 5.98 8.74
C TYR A 31 7.88 7.49 8.59
N ASP A 32 9.04 7.88 8.08
CA ASP A 32 9.41 9.28 7.88
C ASP A 32 9.37 9.71 6.41
N LYS A 33 8.82 8.87 5.54
CA LYS A 33 8.73 9.14 4.10
C LYS A 33 7.30 9.43 3.68
N VAL A 34 7.15 10.44 2.83
CA VAL A 34 5.92 10.67 2.07
C VAL A 34 6.14 10.17 0.65
N LYS A 35 5.38 9.15 0.24
CA LYS A 35 5.38 8.69 -1.16
C LYS A 35 4.43 9.53 -1.98
N ILE A 36 4.89 9.97 -3.13
CA ILE A 36 4.19 10.88 -4.03
C ILE A 36 3.86 10.16 -5.33
N LEU A 37 2.62 10.27 -5.76
CA LEU A 37 2.17 9.84 -7.08
C LEU A 37 1.30 10.94 -7.67
N ASP A 38 1.79 11.58 -8.73
CA ASP A 38 1.07 12.61 -9.48
C ASP A 38 0.87 12.11 -10.92
N THR A 39 -0.36 12.11 -11.40
CA THR A 39 -0.71 11.62 -12.74
C THR A 39 -1.74 12.55 -13.37
N THR A 40 -1.57 12.83 -14.66
CA THR A 40 -2.50 13.61 -15.46
C THR A 40 -3.02 12.78 -16.61
N PHE A 41 -4.34 12.78 -16.81
CA PHE A 41 -5.01 12.18 -17.96
C PHE A 41 -5.81 13.25 -18.72
N ILE A 42 -5.89 13.11 -20.02
CA ILE A 42 -6.77 13.91 -20.88
C ILE A 42 -7.80 12.97 -21.48
N ILE A 43 -9.08 13.16 -21.12
CA ILE A 43 -10.19 12.35 -21.56
C ILE A 43 -11.26 13.26 -22.12
N ASN A 44 -11.62 13.09 -23.41
CA ASN A 44 -12.61 13.93 -24.10
C ASN A 44 -12.35 15.44 -23.95
N GLY A 45 -11.09 15.86 -24.03
CA GLY A 45 -10.67 17.26 -23.92
C GLY A 45 -10.65 17.83 -22.50
N LEU A 46 -10.99 17.03 -21.48
CA LEU A 46 -10.89 17.40 -20.07
C LEU A 46 -9.60 16.85 -19.44
N THR A 47 -8.94 17.69 -18.67
CA THR A 47 -7.73 17.33 -17.94
C THR A 47 -8.10 16.86 -16.53
N TYR A 48 -7.65 15.67 -16.19
CA TYR A 48 -7.80 15.05 -14.87
C TYR A 48 -6.44 14.99 -14.19
N ASP A 49 -6.27 15.76 -13.13
CA ASP A 49 -5.06 15.72 -12.30
C ASP A 49 -5.33 14.95 -11.02
N ILE A 50 -4.51 13.94 -10.76
CA ILE A 50 -4.63 13.09 -9.58
C ILE A 50 -3.34 13.18 -8.79
N LYS A 51 -3.44 13.58 -7.55
CA LYS A 51 -2.30 13.73 -6.62
C LYS A 51 -2.50 12.87 -5.40
N CYS A 52 -1.55 11.97 -5.15
CA CYS A 52 -1.51 11.11 -3.98
C CYS A 52 -0.30 11.44 -3.11
N ARG A 53 -0.52 11.55 -1.81
CA ARG A 53 0.51 11.72 -0.79
C ARG A 53 0.28 10.66 0.27
N HIS A 54 1.07 9.60 0.23
CA HIS A 54 0.96 8.47 1.14
C HIS A 54 1.96 8.61 2.28
N PHE A 55 1.48 8.50 3.50
CA PHE A 55 2.27 8.76 4.71
C PHE A 55 1.90 7.84 5.87
N CYS A 56 2.85 7.70 6.80
CA CYS A 56 2.64 7.03 8.06
C CYS A 56 1.90 7.94 9.04
N LYS A 57 0.87 7.42 9.70
CA LYS A 57 0.11 8.17 10.72
C LYS A 57 0.84 8.33 12.05
N LYS A 58 1.91 7.55 12.28
CA LYS A 58 2.69 7.52 13.55
C LYS A 58 1.82 7.32 14.79
N ASP A 59 0.79 6.48 14.65
CA ASP A 59 -0.25 6.28 15.65
C ASP A 59 -0.02 5.05 16.54
N ASN A 60 1.00 4.23 16.26
CA ASN A 60 1.25 2.94 16.90
C ASN A 60 -0.02 2.05 16.94
N GLY A 61 -0.89 2.22 15.94
CA GLY A 61 -2.25 1.70 15.96
C GLY A 61 -2.38 0.22 15.63
N LEU A 62 -1.29 -0.46 15.26
CA LEU A 62 -1.29 -1.86 14.87
C LEU A 62 -0.38 -2.70 15.74
N THR A 63 -0.92 -3.80 16.24
CA THR A 63 -0.13 -4.88 16.86
C THR A 63 -0.46 -6.17 16.13
N ILE A 64 0.48 -6.64 15.31
CA ILE A 64 0.32 -7.83 14.48
C ILE A 64 0.82 -9.04 15.25
N PRO A 65 -0.06 -10.02 15.54
CA PRO A 65 0.31 -11.19 16.29
C PRO A 65 1.41 -11.99 15.59
N LYS A 66 2.29 -12.60 16.40
CA LYS A 66 3.37 -13.49 15.92
C LYS A 66 2.91 -14.64 15.05
N LYS A 67 1.63 -15.07 15.17
CA LYS A 67 1.07 -16.14 14.33
C LYS A 67 1.10 -15.83 12.83
N TYR A 68 1.16 -14.55 12.43
CA TYR A 68 1.31 -14.14 11.03
C TYR A 68 2.76 -14.16 10.56
N ASN A 69 3.71 -14.28 11.48
CA ASN A 69 5.14 -14.40 11.22
C ASN A 69 5.72 -15.45 12.20
N PRO A 70 5.45 -16.74 11.99
CA PRO A 70 5.71 -17.79 13.00
C PRO A 70 7.20 -17.95 13.32
N ASP A 71 8.10 -17.59 12.41
CA ASP A 71 9.54 -17.66 12.64
C ASP A 71 10.08 -16.49 13.48
N ILE A 72 9.28 -15.43 13.65
CA ILE A 72 9.61 -14.31 14.53
C ILE A 72 8.81 -14.44 15.83
N LYS A 73 9.50 -14.61 16.93
CA LYS A 73 8.89 -14.93 18.26
C LYS A 73 8.19 -13.75 18.94
N LYS A 74 8.06 -12.59 18.28
CA LYS A 74 7.49 -11.36 18.85
C LYS A 74 6.37 -10.81 17.99
N ASP A 75 5.35 -10.24 18.63
CA ASP A 75 4.36 -9.42 17.95
C ASP A 75 5.02 -8.22 17.27
N PHE A 76 4.45 -7.77 16.16
CA PHE A 76 4.95 -6.62 15.43
C PHE A 76 4.08 -5.40 15.72
N LYS A 77 4.64 -4.42 16.42
CA LYS A 77 4.01 -3.11 16.62
C LYS A 77 4.41 -2.19 15.48
N THR A 78 3.41 -1.61 14.83
CA THR A 78 3.61 -0.70 13.70
C THR A 78 2.49 0.33 13.62
N ASN A 79 2.52 1.13 12.58
CA ASN A 79 1.61 2.25 12.39
C ASN A 79 0.64 1.99 11.25
N ASN A 80 -0.52 2.66 11.29
CA ASN A 80 -1.37 2.80 10.13
C ASN A 80 -0.78 3.80 9.14
N PHE A 81 -1.11 3.60 7.87
CA PHE A 81 -0.80 4.52 6.77
C PHE A 81 -2.09 5.11 6.19
N ALA A 82 -1.97 6.27 5.62
CA ALA A 82 -3.05 6.98 4.96
C ALA A 82 -2.58 7.63 3.66
N THR A 83 -3.51 7.97 2.78
CA THR A 83 -3.21 8.68 1.53
C THR A 83 -4.07 9.93 1.42
N LYS A 84 -3.46 11.10 1.33
CA LYS A 84 -4.17 12.30 0.90
C LYS A 84 -4.34 12.22 -0.61
N LEU A 85 -5.60 12.13 -1.06
CA LEU A 85 -6.00 12.05 -2.45
C LEU A 85 -6.67 13.35 -2.87
N THR A 86 -6.11 14.02 -3.89
CA THR A 86 -6.71 15.20 -4.51
C THR A 86 -6.95 14.91 -5.99
N ILE A 87 -8.16 15.15 -6.45
CA ILE A 87 -8.55 14.99 -7.85
C ILE A 87 -9.13 16.30 -8.35
N THR A 88 -8.59 16.78 -9.45
CA THR A 88 -9.01 18.01 -10.12
C THR A 88 -9.42 17.68 -11.55
N ILE A 89 -10.55 18.19 -12.00
CA ILE A 89 -10.99 18.12 -13.40
C ILE A 89 -11.03 19.55 -13.94
N GLY A 90 -10.21 19.83 -14.95
CA GLY A 90 -9.99 21.17 -15.43
C GLY A 90 -9.44 22.07 -14.31
N LYS A 91 -10.22 23.05 -13.88
CA LYS A 91 -9.87 23.97 -12.77
C LYS A 91 -10.58 23.64 -11.46
N ASN A 92 -11.43 22.61 -11.44
CA ASN A 92 -12.29 22.31 -10.30
C ASN A 92 -11.74 21.12 -9.49
N ILE A 93 -11.54 21.33 -8.21
CA ILE A 93 -11.24 20.24 -7.26
C ILE A 93 -12.53 19.46 -7.01
N ILE A 94 -12.58 18.20 -7.41
CA ILE A 94 -13.75 17.33 -7.22
C ILE A 94 -13.60 16.40 -6.03
N LEU A 95 -12.37 16.15 -5.58
CA LEU A 95 -12.07 15.41 -4.35
C LEU A 95 -10.82 15.96 -3.70
N ASN A 96 -10.89 16.13 -2.39
CA ASN A 96 -9.75 16.39 -1.53
C ASN A 96 -10.01 15.71 -0.20
N LYS A 97 -9.48 14.49 -0.06
CA LYS A 97 -9.79 13.63 1.08
C LYS A 97 -8.55 12.84 1.51
N THR A 98 -8.43 12.61 2.80
CA THR A 98 -7.52 11.59 3.34
C THR A 98 -8.22 10.25 3.35
N ILE A 99 -7.67 9.30 2.60
CA ILE A 99 -8.17 7.92 2.50
C ILE A 99 -7.46 7.08 3.56
N GLU A 100 -8.23 6.37 4.34
CA GLU A 100 -7.76 5.50 5.42
C GLU A 100 -8.40 4.12 5.33
N LYS A 101 -7.89 3.16 6.07
CA LYS A 101 -8.51 1.83 6.19
C LYS A 101 -9.98 1.89 6.60
N SER A 102 -10.34 2.85 7.46
CA SER A 102 -11.71 3.04 7.92
C SER A 102 -12.72 3.36 6.80
N ASP A 103 -12.27 3.90 5.68
CA ASP A 103 -13.13 4.14 4.51
C ASP A 103 -13.63 2.84 3.87
N PHE A 104 -12.95 1.74 4.14
CA PHE A 104 -13.25 0.41 3.59
C PHE A 104 -13.83 -0.57 4.61
N LYS A 105 -14.05 -0.14 5.85
CA LYS A 105 -14.39 -1.03 6.98
C LYS A 105 -15.56 -1.97 6.71
N ASN A 106 -16.55 -1.54 5.92
CA ASN A 106 -17.72 -2.34 5.60
C ASN A 106 -17.44 -3.47 4.59
N HIS A 107 -16.28 -3.44 3.94
CA HIS A 107 -15.83 -4.40 2.95
C HIS A 107 -14.70 -5.29 3.46
N LEU A 108 -14.24 -5.07 4.69
CA LEU A 108 -13.17 -5.82 5.34
C LEU A 108 -13.75 -6.82 6.33
N ASP A 109 -13.14 -8.00 6.39
CA ASP A 109 -13.39 -8.94 7.46
C ASP A 109 -12.77 -8.46 8.79
N THR A 110 -13.07 -9.15 9.88
CA THR A 110 -12.58 -8.80 11.21
C THR A 110 -11.06 -8.79 11.30
N THR A 111 -10.38 -9.71 10.60
CA THR A 111 -8.92 -9.84 10.62
C THR A 111 -8.26 -8.65 9.94
N LEU A 112 -8.69 -8.28 8.74
CA LEU A 112 -8.15 -7.13 8.02
C LEU A 112 -8.51 -5.81 8.70
N ASN A 113 -9.70 -5.68 9.26
CA ASN A 113 -10.07 -4.50 10.05
C ASN A 113 -9.12 -4.29 11.24
N ARG A 114 -8.70 -5.39 11.87
CA ARG A 114 -7.89 -5.34 13.09
C ARG A 114 -6.40 -5.16 12.81
N TYR A 115 -5.84 -5.86 11.83
CA TYR A 115 -4.40 -6.01 11.66
C TYR A 115 -3.83 -5.41 10.38
N ALA A 116 -4.66 -5.03 9.41
CA ALA A 116 -4.20 -4.50 8.14
C ALA A 116 -4.04 -2.99 8.14
N THR A 117 -3.28 -2.49 7.19
CA THR A 117 -3.16 -1.06 6.88
C THR A 117 -3.25 -0.81 5.38
N LEU A 118 -3.48 0.45 5.03
CA LEU A 118 -3.51 0.91 3.65
C LEU A 118 -2.10 0.92 3.06
N LEU A 119 -1.94 0.34 1.88
CA LEU A 119 -0.69 0.41 1.12
C LEU A 119 -0.72 1.58 0.12
N PHE A 120 0.45 1.88 -0.45
CA PHE A 120 0.59 2.90 -1.48
C PHE A 120 -0.25 2.55 -2.71
N PRO A 121 -1.10 3.47 -3.21
CA PRO A 121 -1.97 3.20 -4.35
C PRO A 121 -1.24 3.20 -5.68
N TYR A 122 -1.87 2.62 -6.69
CA TYR A 122 -1.52 2.86 -8.09
C TYR A 122 -2.75 3.34 -8.86
N ILE A 123 -2.52 4.04 -9.97
CA ILE A 123 -3.56 4.63 -10.79
C ILE A 123 -3.57 3.95 -12.15
N SER A 124 -4.76 3.58 -12.62
CA SER A 124 -4.97 2.99 -13.93
C SER A 124 -6.07 3.69 -14.72
N LEU A 125 -5.96 3.66 -16.03
CA LEU A 125 -6.96 4.15 -16.98
C LEU A 125 -7.41 2.98 -17.86
N THR A 126 -8.70 2.70 -17.86
CA THR A 126 -9.31 1.66 -18.69
C THR A 126 -10.65 2.14 -19.22
N ASN A 127 -10.83 2.16 -20.55
CA ASN A 127 -12.08 2.60 -21.18
C ASN A 127 -12.56 3.97 -20.66
N ASP A 128 -11.67 4.96 -20.65
CA ASP A 128 -11.92 6.32 -20.15
C ASP A 128 -12.36 6.40 -18.66
N THR A 129 -12.18 5.32 -17.92
CA THR A 129 -12.42 5.27 -16.47
C THR A 129 -11.10 5.27 -15.71
N ILE A 130 -10.93 6.27 -14.86
CA ILE A 130 -9.77 6.37 -13.98
C ILE A 130 -10.05 5.59 -12.71
N SER A 131 -9.11 4.74 -12.31
CA SER A 131 -9.18 3.98 -11.09
C SER A 131 -7.99 4.27 -10.20
N VAL A 132 -8.24 4.61 -8.95
CA VAL A 132 -7.22 4.66 -7.88
C VAL A 132 -7.33 3.37 -7.10
N ASN A 133 -6.31 2.54 -7.21
CA ASN A 133 -6.31 1.17 -6.73
C ASN A 133 -5.53 1.09 -5.42
N TYR A 134 -6.18 0.59 -4.38
CA TYR A 134 -5.60 0.40 -3.06
C TYR A 134 -5.53 -1.08 -2.69
N SER A 135 -4.52 -1.41 -1.91
CA SER A 135 -4.48 -2.68 -1.17
C SER A 135 -4.49 -2.40 0.32
N ILE A 136 -5.24 -3.20 1.05
CA ILE A 136 -5.26 -3.19 2.51
C ILE A 136 -4.72 -4.55 2.93
N SER A 137 -3.54 -4.55 3.55
CA SER A 137 -2.80 -5.78 3.85
C SER A 137 -2.24 -5.76 5.26
N ILE A 138 -2.09 -6.95 5.83
CA ILE A 138 -1.39 -7.13 7.11
C ILE A 138 0.10 -6.94 6.83
N PRO A 139 0.76 -5.97 7.46
CA PRO A 139 2.17 -5.67 7.23
C PRO A 139 3.08 -6.89 7.38
N GLY A 140 3.98 -7.07 6.42
CA GLY A 140 4.93 -8.20 6.41
C GLY A 140 4.32 -9.53 5.97
N THR A 141 3.11 -9.54 5.39
CA THR A 141 2.43 -10.75 4.88
C THR A 141 1.85 -10.49 3.49
N ASP A 142 1.40 -11.56 2.84
CA ASP A 142 0.62 -11.52 1.60
C ASP A 142 -0.90 -11.50 1.84
N VAL A 143 -1.33 -11.43 3.11
CA VAL A 143 -2.74 -11.41 3.49
C VAL A 143 -3.31 -10.01 3.31
N GLY A 144 -4.20 -9.84 2.35
CA GLY A 144 -4.80 -8.54 2.07
C GLY A 144 -5.98 -8.61 1.12
N ARG A 145 -6.53 -7.43 0.82
CA ARG A 145 -7.61 -7.25 -0.14
C ARG A 145 -7.42 -5.98 -0.94
N ALA A 146 -7.75 -6.04 -2.22
CA ALA A 146 -7.66 -4.91 -3.13
C ALA A 146 -9.02 -4.21 -3.29
N PHE A 147 -8.96 -2.88 -3.47
CA PHE A 147 -10.11 -2.01 -3.68
C PHE A 147 -9.80 -0.97 -4.75
N SER A 148 -10.82 -0.51 -5.45
CA SER A 148 -10.69 0.57 -6.41
C SER A 148 -11.69 1.68 -6.13
N PHE A 149 -11.21 2.94 -6.13
CA PHE A 149 -12.06 4.08 -6.36
C PHE A 149 -12.11 4.36 -7.85
N ARG A 150 -13.29 4.34 -8.43
CA ARG A 150 -13.50 4.70 -9.83
C ARG A 150 -14.05 6.10 -9.94
N ILE A 151 -13.48 6.86 -10.85
CA ILE A 151 -13.92 8.21 -11.16
C ILE A 151 -14.62 8.15 -12.50
N GLY A 152 -15.94 8.32 -12.48
CA GLY A 152 -16.76 8.43 -13.69
C GLY A 152 -16.58 9.78 -14.39
N LYS A 153 -17.11 9.89 -15.61
CA LYS A 153 -17.06 11.11 -16.42
C LYS A 153 -17.73 12.33 -15.76
N ASP A 154 -18.61 12.11 -14.79
CA ASP A 154 -19.35 13.09 -14.00
C ASP A 154 -18.71 13.40 -12.64
N GLY A 155 -17.54 12.83 -12.36
CA GLY A 155 -16.84 12.99 -11.08
C GLY A 155 -17.41 12.16 -9.94
N HIS A 156 -18.33 11.22 -10.20
CA HIS A 156 -18.83 10.30 -9.20
C HIS A 156 -17.81 9.25 -8.80
N PHE A 157 -17.71 8.99 -7.49
CA PHE A 157 -16.87 7.96 -6.91
C PHE A 157 -17.66 6.71 -6.62
N VAL A 158 -17.12 5.58 -7.05
CA VAL A 158 -17.63 4.26 -6.69
C VAL A 158 -16.49 3.46 -6.08
N VAL A 159 -16.71 2.92 -4.89
CA VAL A 159 -15.79 1.98 -4.24
C VAL A 159 -16.17 0.57 -4.66
N ASN A 160 -15.26 -0.12 -5.30
CA ASN A 160 -15.41 -1.53 -5.66
C ASN A 160 -14.34 -2.36 -4.95
N GLY A 161 -14.77 -3.44 -4.27
CA GLY A 161 -13.88 -4.49 -3.82
C GLY A 161 -13.52 -5.39 -5.02
N MET A 162 -12.25 -5.65 -5.19
CA MET A 162 -11.75 -6.61 -6.17
C MET A 162 -11.50 -7.96 -5.50
#